data_32fc4013913c6c80e05c4273b7c4cfda
#
_entry.id   32fc4013913c6c80e05c4273b7c4cfda
#
_cell.length_a   1.000
_cell.length_b   1.000
_cell.length_c   1.000
_cell.angle_alpha   90.00
_cell.angle_beta   90.00
_cell.angle_gamma   90.00
#
_symmetry.space_group_name_H-M   'P 1'
#
loop_
_entity.id
_entity.type
_entity.pdbx_description
1 polymer ?
#
loop_
_entity_poly.entity_id
_entity_poly.type
_entity_poly.pdbx_seq_one_letter_code
_entity_poly.pdbx_strand_id
1 'polypeptide(L)'
;MKIFHKVKTNGRRDFFVFGIKVFSYKRPTLEDRYRAMGIKVGKNFQPIVHPHPWSVPDFGSEPCLIEIGDDVCISFGCTFVTHDGSIDMVRRLHPDKKSDLVSKYGRIKIGNNVFIGCKSTILPNVTIGNNCIVGACSVVTKSIPDGEIWAGNPAKFVTTIDKYSEKLIQTCGTQEQLALRNIVRDFLIKNGTIK
;
A
#
# COMPACT_ATOMS: atom_id res chain seq x y z
N MET A 1 -45.45 -0.96 -9.08
CA MET A 1 -44.53 -1.55 -8.07
C MET A 1 -43.40 -2.24 -8.82
N LYS A 2 -42.12 -1.92 -8.51
CA LYS A 2 -40.98 -2.60 -9.17
C LYS A 2 -40.86 -4.02 -8.62
N ILE A 3 -40.91 -5.02 -9.50
CA ILE A 3 -40.77 -6.44 -9.12
C ILE A 3 -39.39 -6.69 -8.51
N PHE A 4 -38.35 -6.09 -9.11
CA PHE A 4 -36.98 -6.15 -8.60
C PHE A 4 -36.45 -4.73 -8.38
N HIS A 5 -35.88 -4.48 -7.24
CA HIS A 5 -35.11 -3.25 -7.02
C HIS A 5 -33.90 -3.51 -6.10
N LYS A 6 -32.91 -2.62 -6.21
CA LYS A 6 -31.66 -2.69 -5.50
C LYS A 6 -31.46 -1.38 -4.76
N VAL A 7 -31.16 -1.50 -3.48
CA VAL A 7 -30.82 -0.36 -2.60
C VAL A 7 -29.34 -0.47 -2.23
N LYS A 8 -28.63 0.66 -2.23
CA LYS A 8 -27.24 0.77 -1.79
C LYS A 8 -27.21 1.59 -0.51
N THR A 9 -26.86 1.00 0.61
CA THR A 9 -26.80 1.66 1.92
C THR A 9 -25.52 1.22 2.63
N ASN A 10 -24.69 2.17 3.09
CA ASN A 10 -23.47 1.90 3.85
C ASN A 10 -22.56 0.80 3.25
N GLY A 11 -22.32 0.85 1.93
CA GLY A 11 -21.49 -0.12 1.22
C GLY A 11 -22.15 -1.49 0.96
N ARG A 12 -23.33 -1.72 1.52
CA ARG A 12 -24.13 -2.94 1.23
C ARG A 12 -25.01 -2.72 0.01
N ARG A 13 -25.30 -3.81 -0.69
CA ARG A 13 -26.28 -3.87 -1.77
C ARG A 13 -27.36 -4.83 -1.34
N ASP A 14 -28.53 -4.27 -1.05
CA ASP A 14 -29.72 -5.03 -0.69
C ASP A 14 -30.58 -5.23 -1.94
N PHE A 15 -31.01 -6.44 -2.16
CA PHE A 15 -31.85 -6.84 -3.28
C PHE A 15 -33.23 -7.20 -2.76
N PHE A 16 -34.24 -6.66 -3.39
CA PHE A 16 -35.64 -6.83 -3.00
C PHE A 16 -36.44 -7.42 -4.16
N VAL A 17 -37.34 -8.33 -3.84
CA VAL A 17 -38.33 -8.89 -4.74
C VAL A 17 -39.69 -8.60 -4.14
N PHE A 18 -40.59 -7.96 -4.88
CA PHE A 18 -41.92 -7.54 -4.39
C PHE A 18 -41.85 -6.76 -3.06
N GLY A 19 -40.79 -5.96 -2.84
CA GLY A 19 -40.60 -5.23 -1.60
C GLY A 19 -40.02 -6.01 -0.43
N ILE A 20 -39.83 -7.33 -0.57
CA ILE A 20 -39.21 -8.17 0.46
C ILE A 20 -37.69 -8.26 0.19
N LYS A 21 -36.88 -8.02 1.22
CA LYS A 21 -35.43 -8.16 1.14
C LYS A 21 -35.07 -9.63 1.06
N VAL A 22 -34.54 -10.07 -0.09
CA VAL A 22 -34.18 -11.47 -0.35
C VAL A 22 -32.68 -11.74 -0.23
N PHE A 23 -31.85 -10.73 -0.45
CA PHE A 23 -30.40 -10.89 -0.43
C PHE A 23 -29.72 -9.58 -0.04
N SER A 24 -28.62 -9.69 0.71
CA SER A 24 -27.76 -8.56 1.09
C SER A 24 -26.30 -8.92 0.85
N TYR A 25 -25.59 -8.09 0.09
CA TYR A 25 -24.19 -8.29 -0.23
C TYR A 25 -23.39 -7.04 0.11
N LYS A 26 -22.32 -7.20 0.89
CA LYS A 26 -21.33 -6.16 1.10
C LYS A 26 -20.15 -6.45 0.14
N ARG A 27 -19.83 -5.51 -0.73
CA ARG A 27 -18.60 -5.66 -1.53
C ARG A 27 -17.41 -5.72 -0.58
N PRO A 28 -16.49 -6.68 -0.75
CA PRO A 28 -15.26 -6.69 0.01
C PRO A 28 -14.50 -5.39 -0.27
N THR A 29 -13.96 -4.80 0.77
CA THR A 29 -13.03 -3.67 0.68
C THR A 29 -11.71 -4.14 0.05
N LEU A 30 -10.83 -3.22 -0.32
CA LEU A 30 -9.47 -3.59 -0.74
C LEU A 30 -8.73 -4.32 0.39
N GLU A 31 -8.90 -3.86 1.61
CA GLU A 31 -8.35 -4.48 2.82
C GLU A 31 -8.83 -5.93 2.98
N ASP A 32 -10.13 -6.18 2.82
CA ASP A 32 -10.68 -7.55 2.87
C ASP A 32 -10.06 -8.45 1.79
N ARG A 33 -9.81 -7.90 0.60
CA ARG A 33 -9.16 -8.63 -0.49
C ARG A 33 -7.72 -8.98 -0.15
N TYR A 34 -6.96 -8.05 0.40
CA TYR A 34 -5.56 -8.28 0.79
C TYR A 34 -5.46 -9.31 1.91
N ARG A 35 -6.36 -9.25 2.91
CA ARG A 35 -6.46 -10.29 3.94
C ARG A 35 -6.79 -11.67 3.34
N ALA A 36 -7.70 -11.72 2.37
CA ALA A 36 -8.05 -12.97 1.66
C ALA A 36 -6.88 -13.53 0.83
N MET A 37 -5.93 -12.69 0.41
CA MET A 37 -4.68 -13.12 -0.23
C MET A 37 -3.63 -13.63 0.78
N GLY A 38 -3.90 -13.52 2.08
CA GLY A 38 -3.00 -13.97 3.15
C GLY A 38 -2.10 -12.89 3.74
N ILE A 39 -2.24 -11.62 3.33
CA ILE A 39 -1.51 -10.52 3.94
C ILE A 39 -2.08 -10.25 5.33
N LYS A 40 -1.21 -10.13 6.33
CA LYS A 40 -1.62 -9.62 7.63
C LYS A 40 -1.70 -8.10 7.56
N VAL A 41 -2.91 -7.55 7.69
CA VAL A 41 -3.17 -6.11 7.58
C VAL A 41 -3.77 -5.61 8.88
N GLY A 42 -3.15 -4.58 9.45
CA GLY A 42 -3.60 -3.88 10.65
C GLY A 42 -4.84 -3.00 10.41
N LYS A 43 -5.11 -2.12 11.36
CA LYS A 43 -6.24 -1.17 11.30
C LYS A 43 -5.86 0.04 10.45
N ASN A 44 -6.89 0.72 9.88
CA ASN A 44 -6.75 1.98 9.16
C ASN A 44 -5.76 1.90 7.98
N PHE A 45 -5.64 0.74 7.35
CA PHE A 45 -4.81 0.58 6.16
C PHE A 45 -5.37 1.36 4.97
N GLN A 46 -4.56 2.22 4.38
CA GLN A 46 -4.96 3.14 3.31
C GLN A 46 -4.12 2.93 2.04
N PRO A 47 -4.50 1.98 1.16
CA PRO A 47 -3.89 1.90 -0.15
C PRO A 47 -4.43 3.04 -1.02
N ILE A 48 -3.53 3.92 -1.50
CA ILE A 48 -3.88 4.95 -2.46
C ILE A 48 -3.87 4.32 -3.85
N VAL A 49 -5.05 4.17 -4.43
CA VAL A 49 -5.22 3.58 -5.76
C VAL A 49 -5.89 4.60 -6.70
N HIS A 50 -5.40 4.65 -7.92
CA HIS A 50 -6.05 5.35 -9.02
C HIS A 50 -7.00 4.40 -9.79
N PRO A 51 -7.86 4.91 -10.69
CA PRO A 51 -8.78 4.06 -11.46
C PRO A 51 -8.11 3.03 -12.38
N HIS A 52 -6.79 3.11 -12.55
CA HIS A 52 -6.03 2.21 -13.42
C HIS A 52 -5.59 0.93 -12.70
N PRO A 53 -5.67 -0.26 -13.34
CA PRO A 53 -5.31 -1.54 -12.73
C PRO A 53 -3.88 -1.60 -12.17
N TRP A 54 -2.91 -0.93 -12.81
CA TRP A 54 -1.51 -0.86 -12.39
C TRP A 54 -1.26 0.05 -11.18
N SER A 55 -2.28 0.74 -10.67
CA SER A 55 -2.15 1.62 -9.51
C SER A 55 -2.24 0.89 -8.18
N VAL A 56 -2.73 -0.35 -8.18
CA VAL A 56 -2.85 -1.16 -6.97
C VAL A 56 -1.45 -1.59 -6.54
N PRO A 57 -1.12 -1.59 -5.23
CA PRO A 57 0.11 -2.19 -4.74
C PRO A 57 0.21 -3.66 -5.16
N ASP A 58 1.37 -4.06 -5.68
CA ASP A 58 1.68 -5.43 -6.05
C ASP A 58 2.41 -6.12 -4.89
N PHE A 59 1.75 -7.12 -4.30
CA PHE A 59 2.27 -7.88 -3.17
C PHE A 59 2.96 -9.20 -3.59
N GLY A 60 3.28 -9.34 -4.86
CA GLY A 60 3.98 -10.52 -5.39
C GLY A 60 3.16 -11.81 -5.31
N SER A 61 3.86 -12.92 -5.47
CA SER A 61 3.27 -14.28 -5.48
C SER A 61 3.10 -14.89 -4.08
N GLU A 62 3.82 -14.40 -3.06
CA GLU A 62 3.75 -14.90 -1.68
C GLU A 62 3.27 -13.81 -0.70
N PRO A 63 2.04 -13.32 -0.85
CA PRO A 63 1.51 -12.24 0.01
C PRO A 63 1.42 -12.66 1.49
N CYS A 64 1.38 -13.95 1.79
CA CYS A 64 1.41 -14.48 3.16
C CYS A 64 2.73 -14.19 3.92
N LEU A 65 3.79 -13.75 3.22
CA LEU A 65 5.04 -13.33 3.83
C LEU A 65 5.06 -11.84 4.19
N ILE A 66 3.95 -11.11 3.98
CA ILE A 66 3.86 -9.68 4.21
C ILE A 66 2.98 -9.39 5.43
N GLU A 67 3.51 -8.57 6.34
CA GLU A 67 2.81 -8.07 7.52
C GLU A 67 2.80 -6.54 7.47
N ILE A 68 1.61 -5.94 7.61
CA ILE A 68 1.37 -4.51 7.60
C ILE A 68 0.71 -4.12 8.90
N GLY A 69 1.29 -3.17 9.62
CA GLY A 69 0.78 -2.66 10.89
C GLY A 69 -0.43 -1.74 10.75
N ASP A 70 -0.71 -1.01 11.82
CA ASP A 70 -1.81 -0.04 11.89
C ASP A 70 -1.42 1.30 11.25
N ASP A 71 -2.40 2.04 10.73
CA ASP A 71 -2.23 3.39 10.17
C ASP A 71 -1.19 3.47 9.04
N VAL A 72 -1.11 2.44 8.20
CA VAL A 72 -0.17 2.38 7.07
C VAL A 72 -0.83 2.89 5.80
N CYS A 73 -0.15 3.82 5.13
CA CYS A 73 -0.56 4.35 3.84
C CYS A 73 0.46 3.92 2.76
N ILE A 74 0.00 3.15 1.79
CA ILE A 74 0.81 2.73 0.64
C ILE A 74 0.28 3.43 -0.61
N SER A 75 1.14 4.22 -1.24
CA SER A 75 0.77 4.94 -2.46
C SER A 75 0.78 4.01 -3.68
N PHE A 76 0.30 4.50 -4.81
CA PHE A 76 0.06 3.70 -6.01
C PHE A 76 1.34 3.12 -6.61
N GLY A 77 1.21 1.93 -7.23
CA GLY A 77 2.26 1.27 -7.99
C GLY A 77 3.46 0.80 -7.17
N CYS A 78 3.31 0.64 -5.85
CA CYS A 78 4.34 0.05 -5.01
C CYS A 78 4.39 -1.46 -5.24
N THR A 79 5.60 -2.04 -5.19
CA THR A 79 5.86 -3.47 -5.39
C THR A 79 6.56 -4.06 -4.16
N PHE A 80 6.10 -5.22 -3.73
CA PHE A 80 6.68 -5.97 -2.62
C PHE A 80 7.24 -7.29 -3.16
N VAL A 81 8.56 -7.42 -3.10
CA VAL A 81 9.27 -8.59 -3.60
C VAL A 81 9.57 -9.53 -2.44
N THR A 82 9.02 -10.72 -2.46
CA THR A 82 9.13 -11.70 -1.37
C THR A 82 10.09 -12.83 -1.66
N HIS A 83 10.57 -12.96 -2.92
CA HIS A 83 11.56 -13.96 -3.30
C HIS A 83 12.51 -13.43 -4.36
N ASP A 84 13.63 -14.13 -4.51
CA ASP A 84 14.63 -13.86 -5.54
C ASP A 84 14.68 -15.05 -6.53
N GLY A 85 14.29 -14.75 -7.78
CA GLY A 85 14.29 -15.73 -8.89
C GLY A 85 15.68 -16.05 -9.44
N SER A 86 16.73 -15.35 -9.03
CA SER A 86 18.10 -15.55 -9.53
C SER A 86 18.66 -16.94 -9.21
N ILE A 87 18.08 -17.60 -8.20
CA ILE A 87 18.44 -18.95 -7.81
C ILE A 87 18.37 -19.96 -8.98
N ASP A 88 17.45 -19.74 -9.93
CA ASP A 88 17.29 -20.63 -11.07
C ASP A 88 18.47 -20.55 -12.05
N MET A 89 19.13 -19.41 -12.13
CA MET A 89 20.39 -19.27 -12.86
C MET A 89 21.48 -20.09 -12.19
N VAL A 90 21.61 -19.97 -10.86
CA VAL A 90 22.63 -20.70 -10.08
C VAL A 90 22.42 -22.21 -10.17
N ARG A 91 21.18 -22.70 -10.14
CA ARG A 91 20.83 -24.10 -10.33
C ARG A 91 21.29 -24.67 -11.69
N ARG A 92 21.24 -23.88 -12.74
CA ARG A 92 21.71 -24.27 -14.08
C ARG A 92 23.21 -24.36 -14.14
N LEU A 93 23.94 -23.53 -13.39
CA LEU A 93 25.40 -23.56 -13.31
C LEU A 93 25.92 -24.70 -12.42
N HIS A 94 25.10 -25.15 -11.47
CA HIS A 94 25.48 -26.19 -10.49
C HIS A 94 24.43 -27.31 -10.45
N PRO A 95 24.32 -28.12 -11.51
CA PRO A 95 23.30 -29.18 -11.61
C PRO A 95 23.44 -30.25 -10.54
N ASP A 96 24.67 -30.50 -10.07
CA ASP A 96 25.03 -31.39 -8.96
C ASP A 96 24.48 -30.95 -7.60
N LYS A 97 24.24 -29.66 -7.43
CA LYS A 97 23.67 -29.05 -6.18
C LYS A 97 22.23 -28.63 -6.31
N LYS A 98 21.54 -29.03 -7.35
CA LYS A 98 20.18 -28.55 -7.65
C LYS A 98 19.18 -28.79 -6.52
N SER A 99 19.31 -29.93 -5.80
CA SER A 99 18.46 -30.28 -4.65
C SER A 99 18.68 -29.37 -3.44
N ASP A 100 19.89 -28.87 -3.26
CA ASP A 100 20.30 -28.10 -2.08
C ASP A 100 20.00 -26.60 -2.27
N LEU A 101 19.85 -26.16 -3.51
CA LEU A 101 19.53 -24.77 -3.86
C LEU A 101 18.03 -24.55 -3.87
N VAL A 102 17.46 -24.20 -2.73
CA VAL A 102 16.06 -23.84 -2.59
C VAL A 102 15.82 -22.37 -2.90
N SER A 103 14.61 -22.01 -3.32
CA SER A 103 14.24 -20.62 -3.57
C SER A 103 14.40 -19.78 -2.30
N LYS A 104 14.98 -18.60 -2.45
CA LYS A 104 15.24 -17.69 -1.34
C LYS A 104 14.02 -16.78 -1.14
N TYR A 105 13.24 -17.08 -0.12
CA TYR A 105 12.11 -16.25 0.30
C TYR A 105 12.51 -15.34 1.44
N GLY A 106 11.83 -14.17 1.54
CA GLY A 106 12.04 -13.23 2.64
C GLY A 106 10.76 -12.55 3.08
N ARG A 107 10.60 -12.43 4.40
CA ARG A 107 9.46 -11.71 4.99
C ARG A 107 9.62 -10.21 4.83
N ILE A 108 8.51 -9.52 4.65
CA ILE A 108 8.46 -8.06 4.68
C ILE A 108 7.54 -7.68 5.84
N LYS A 109 8.03 -6.79 6.70
CA LYS A 109 7.26 -6.24 7.82
C LYS A 109 7.21 -4.73 7.72
N ILE A 110 6.01 -4.18 7.81
CA ILE A 110 5.76 -2.75 7.90
C ILE A 110 5.19 -2.46 9.28
N GLY A 111 5.82 -1.57 10.02
CA GLY A 111 5.36 -1.12 11.34
C GLY A 111 4.10 -0.28 11.27
N ASN A 112 3.84 0.46 12.35
CA ASN A 112 2.68 1.33 12.46
C ASN A 112 3.00 2.75 12.03
N ASN A 113 1.97 3.48 11.53
CA ASN A 113 2.10 4.88 11.10
C ASN A 113 3.22 5.06 10.05
N VAL A 114 3.12 4.30 8.95
CA VAL A 114 4.12 4.30 7.87
C VAL A 114 3.51 4.82 6.58
N PHE A 115 4.24 5.68 5.90
CA PHE A 115 3.91 6.12 4.54
C PHE A 115 4.91 5.55 3.55
N ILE A 116 4.43 4.91 2.48
CA ILE A 116 5.26 4.43 1.38
C ILE A 116 4.87 5.19 0.11
N GLY A 117 5.80 6.00 -0.39
CA GLY A 117 5.65 6.81 -1.59
C GLY A 117 5.48 5.96 -2.85
N CYS A 118 4.80 6.53 -3.85
CA CYS A 118 4.42 5.83 -5.07
C CYS A 118 5.61 5.21 -5.81
N LYS A 119 5.34 4.08 -6.48
CA LYS A 119 6.31 3.34 -7.29
C LYS A 119 7.57 2.89 -6.54
N SER A 120 7.49 2.77 -5.22
CA SER A 120 8.59 2.21 -4.42
C SER A 120 8.58 0.68 -4.46
N THR A 121 9.78 0.10 -4.38
CA THR A 121 9.97 -1.35 -4.32
C THR A 121 10.57 -1.74 -2.98
N ILE A 122 9.94 -2.70 -2.30
CA ILE A 122 10.41 -3.23 -1.02
C ILE A 122 10.95 -4.64 -1.26
N LEU A 123 12.22 -4.87 -0.93
CA LEU A 123 12.91 -6.14 -1.17
C LEU A 123 12.69 -7.15 -0.03
N PRO A 124 13.02 -8.44 -0.27
CA PRO A 124 12.88 -9.49 0.73
C PRO A 124 13.70 -9.22 1.99
N ASN A 125 13.20 -9.68 3.14
CA ASN A 125 13.82 -9.53 4.48
C ASN A 125 13.92 -8.09 4.98
N VAL A 126 13.14 -7.17 4.42
CA VAL A 126 13.06 -5.79 4.90
C VAL A 126 12.02 -5.67 6.01
N THR A 127 12.41 -4.99 7.09
CA THR A 127 11.50 -4.47 8.11
C THR A 127 11.53 -2.94 8.06
N ILE A 128 10.38 -2.31 7.88
CA ILE A 128 10.21 -0.86 8.06
C ILE A 128 9.62 -0.65 9.44
N GLY A 129 10.30 0.13 10.26
CA GLY A 129 9.89 0.45 11.63
C GLY A 129 8.63 1.30 11.71
N ASN A 130 8.32 1.77 12.92
CA ASN A 130 7.17 2.64 13.17
C ASN A 130 7.51 4.10 12.84
N ASN A 131 6.50 4.91 12.50
CA ASN A 131 6.65 6.34 12.21
C ASN A 131 7.68 6.62 11.09
N CYS A 132 7.65 5.81 10.03
CA CYS A 132 8.60 5.89 8.93
C CYS A 132 7.97 6.45 7.65
N ILE A 133 8.79 7.10 6.83
CA ILE A 133 8.41 7.51 5.48
C ILE A 133 9.42 6.94 4.48
N VAL A 134 8.91 6.28 3.45
CA VAL A 134 9.67 5.92 2.26
C VAL A 134 9.31 6.90 1.15
N GLY A 135 10.31 7.60 0.62
CA GLY A 135 10.13 8.53 -0.50
C GLY A 135 9.68 7.80 -1.77
N ALA A 136 9.02 8.52 -2.67
CA ALA A 136 8.56 7.95 -3.94
C ALA A 136 9.73 7.41 -4.79
N CYS A 137 9.46 6.40 -5.63
CA CYS A 137 10.44 5.78 -6.54
C CYS A 137 11.67 5.21 -5.84
N SER A 138 11.55 4.79 -4.58
CA SER A 138 12.65 4.23 -3.78
C SER A 138 12.74 2.73 -3.92
N VAL A 139 13.96 2.18 -3.82
CA VAL A 139 14.20 0.74 -3.71
C VAL A 139 14.77 0.44 -2.33
N VAL A 140 13.93 -0.09 -1.44
CA VAL A 140 14.30 -0.39 -0.06
C VAL A 140 14.97 -1.76 -0.01
N THR A 141 16.29 -1.76 0.16
CA THR A 141 17.13 -2.95 0.17
C THR A 141 17.58 -3.36 1.58
N LYS A 142 17.35 -2.50 2.59
CA LYS A 142 17.72 -2.69 3.99
C LYS A 142 16.57 -2.27 4.89
N SER A 143 16.50 -2.84 6.08
CA SER A 143 15.51 -2.45 7.10
C SER A 143 15.71 -1.01 7.53
N ILE A 144 14.60 -0.34 7.80
CA ILE A 144 14.52 1.07 8.21
C ILE A 144 14.15 1.11 9.70
N PRO A 145 14.97 1.73 10.55
CA PRO A 145 14.65 1.95 11.97
C PRO A 145 13.39 2.81 12.17
N ASP A 146 12.85 2.76 13.39
CA ASP A 146 11.72 3.62 13.79
C ASP A 146 12.07 5.11 13.64
N GLY A 147 11.10 5.91 13.18
CA GLY A 147 11.21 7.36 13.12
C GLY A 147 12.09 7.90 11.99
N GLU A 148 12.43 7.11 11.01
CA GLU A 148 13.32 7.53 9.93
C GLU A 148 12.62 7.72 8.59
N ILE A 149 13.16 8.60 7.78
CA ILE A 149 12.76 8.87 6.40
C ILE A 149 13.89 8.44 5.49
N TRP A 150 13.55 7.53 4.57
CA TRP A 150 14.48 6.98 3.59
C TRP A 150 13.98 7.21 2.16
N ALA A 151 14.91 7.44 1.22
CA ALA A 151 14.56 7.62 -0.18
C ALA A 151 15.72 7.25 -1.11
N GLY A 152 15.38 7.03 -2.39
CA GLY A 152 16.34 6.79 -3.46
C GLY A 152 16.47 5.31 -3.86
N ASN A 153 17.37 5.04 -4.81
CA ASN A 153 17.69 3.70 -5.32
C ASN A 153 19.21 3.48 -5.30
N PRO A 154 19.74 2.64 -4.38
CA PRO A 154 19.03 2.07 -3.23
C PRO A 154 18.63 3.15 -2.22
N ALA A 155 17.54 2.91 -1.49
CA ALA A 155 17.07 3.82 -0.45
C ALA A 155 18.12 3.99 0.65
N LYS A 156 18.30 5.24 1.08
CA LYS A 156 19.22 5.64 2.14
C LYS A 156 18.52 6.61 3.09
N PHE A 157 19.03 6.70 4.30
CA PHE A 157 18.58 7.67 5.29
C PHE A 157 18.65 9.10 4.73
N VAL A 158 17.58 9.85 4.91
CA VAL A 158 17.45 11.25 4.52
C VAL A 158 17.42 12.15 5.77
N THR A 159 16.50 11.86 6.69
CA THR A 159 16.30 12.63 7.93
C THR A 159 15.43 11.82 8.91
N THR A 160 15.21 12.36 10.11
CA THR A 160 14.24 11.81 11.06
C THR A 160 12.85 12.41 10.85
N ILE A 161 11.82 11.70 11.30
CA ILE A 161 10.44 12.16 11.22
C ILE A 161 10.25 13.48 12.00
N ASP A 162 10.94 13.65 13.13
CA ASP A 162 10.84 14.85 13.96
C ASP A 162 11.32 16.09 13.19
N LYS A 163 12.53 16.04 12.64
CA LYS A 163 13.07 17.14 11.83
C LYS A 163 12.22 17.44 10.60
N TYR A 164 11.67 16.40 9.98
CA TYR A 164 10.77 16.57 8.85
C TYR A 164 9.46 17.21 9.24
N SER A 165 8.86 16.81 10.37
CA SER A 165 7.62 17.37 10.88
C SER A 165 7.77 18.85 11.25
N GLU A 166 8.86 19.24 11.90
CA GLU A 166 9.18 20.65 12.18
C GLU A 166 9.18 21.49 10.91
N LYS A 167 9.88 21.02 9.87
CA LYS A 167 9.92 21.69 8.56
C LYS A 167 8.53 21.79 7.93
N LEU A 168 7.73 20.70 7.96
CA LEU A 168 6.38 20.70 7.42
C LEU A 168 5.47 21.70 8.15
N ILE A 169 5.50 21.74 9.48
CA ILE A 169 4.70 22.66 10.29
C ILE A 169 5.01 24.10 9.90
N GLN A 170 6.27 24.44 9.65
CA GLN A 170 6.67 25.78 9.21
C GLN A 170 6.19 26.12 7.80
N THR A 171 6.07 25.15 6.90
CA THR A 171 5.80 25.38 5.47
C THR A 171 4.34 25.16 5.07
N CYS A 172 3.63 24.25 5.72
CA CYS A 172 2.29 23.83 5.30
C CYS A 172 1.17 24.87 5.57
N GLY A 173 1.42 25.93 6.33
CA GLY A 173 0.47 26.99 6.64
C GLY A 173 0.63 28.26 5.79
N THR A 174 1.52 28.27 4.82
CA THR A 174 1.76 29.47 4.01
C THR A 174 0.56 29.81 3.12
N GLN A 175 0.37 31.10 2.81
CA GLN A 175 -0.70 31.58 1.93
C GLN A 175 -0.62 30.92 0.54
N GLU A 176 0.59 30.67 0.03
CA GLU A 176 0.81 29.97 -1.23
C GLU A 176 0.26 28.54 -1.19
N GLN A 177 0.57 27.75 -0.13
CA GLN A 177 0.07 26.38 0.03
C GLN A 177 -1.46 26.33 0.18
N LEU A 178 -2.03 27.30 0.87
CA LEU A 178 -3.50 27.43 1.00
C LEU A 178 -4.14 27.73 -0.34
N ALA A 179 -3.54 28.59 -1.16
CA ALA A 179 -4.01 28.91 -2.51
C ALA A 179 -3.98 27.66 -3.41
N LEU A 180 -2.87 26.92 -3.42
CA LEU A 180 -2.74 25.66 -4.17
C LEU A 180 -3.77 24.62 -3.73
N ARG A 181 -3.97 24.45 -2.43
CA ARG A 181 -5.02 23.58 -1.88
C ARG A 181 -6.41 23.94 -2.40
N ASN A 182 -6.75 25.22 -2.46
CA ASN A 182 -8.04 25.68 -2.97
C ASN A 182 -8.21 25.36 -4.45
N ILE A 183 -7.16 25.57 -5.27
CA ILE A 183 -7.18 25.22 -6.69
C ILE A 183 -7.44 23.71 -6.88
N VAL A 184 -6.74 22.86 -6.12
CA VAL A 184 -6.93 21.40 -6.17
C VAL A 184 -8.34 21.02 -5.75
N ARG A 185 -8.85 21.59 -4.66
CA ARG A 185 -10.22 21.33 -4.19
C ARG A 185 -11.26 21.70 -5.24
N ASP A 186 -11.17 22.87 -5.82
CA ASP A 186 -12.13 23.37 -6.81
C ASP A 186 -12.09 22.51 -8.09
N PHE A 187 -10.89 22.07 -8.50
CA PHE A 187 -10.74 21.10 -9.59
C PHE A 187 -11.44 19.77 -9.29
N LEU A 188 -11.26 19.22 -8.08
CA LEU A 188 -11.87 17.95 -7.67
C LEU A 188 -13.40 18.04 -7.59
N ILE A 189 -13.94 19.17 -7.09
CA ILE A 189 -15.39 19.45 -7.07
C ILE A 189 -15.93 19.52 -8.49
N LYS A 190 -15.30 20.31 -9.37
CA LYS A 190 -15.71 20.48 -10.78
C LYS A 190 -15.76 19.14 -11.53
N ASN A 191 -14.87 18.22 -11.23
CA ASN A 191 -14.82 16.90 -11.86
C ASN A 191 -15.61 15.82 -11.10
N GLY A 192 -16.40 16.19 -10.09
CA GLY A 192 -17.27 15.27 -9.35
C GLY A 192 -16.50 14.22 -8.52
N THR A 193 -15.22 14.46 -8.22
CA THR A 193 -14.38 13.55 -7.43
C THR A 193 -14.69 13.68 -5.94
N ILE A 194 -14.99 14.89 -5.48
CA ILE A 194 -15.45 15.21 -4.13
C ILE A 194 -16.70 16.09 -4.19
N LYS A 195 -17.50 16.09 -3.09
CA LYS A 195 -18.71 16.90 -2.92
C LYS A 195 -18.42 18.18 -2.15
#